data_7b93c19a4dc1239aaa043c9a16b365cc
#
_entry.id   7b93c19a4dc1239aaa043c9a16b365cc
#
_cell.length_a   1.000
_cell.length_b   1.000
_cell.length_c   1.000
_cell.angle_alpha   90.00
_cell.angle_beta   90.00
_cell.angle_gamma   90.00
#
_symmetry.space_group_name_H-M   'P 1'
#
loop_
_entity.id
_entity.type
_entity.pdbx_description
1 polymer ?
#
loop_
_entity_poly.entity_id
_entity_poly.type
_entity_poly.pdbx_seq_one_letter_code
_entity_poly.pdbx_strand_id
1 'polypeptide(L)'
;AWNASRKMQVRGGVKGNFTPRATFDFFVAYALVDSMHFWVNNRLTVPVTLLTRDTIYGSDFGLVYDNVERVHARGEIAYGVSERFDCGVEVDYWHYKLRKVSHAWHRPSYRAVMRIDYNLRRKVFAGLYLYLEGGQVARGLNGDPIDLGVNYDLNLNVRYRFTQSFSAFAEVRNLLAARHDTYYLYPQRRFQGYLGIVMHF
;
A
#
# COMPACT_ATOMS: atom_id res chain seq x y z
N ALA A 1 -14.22 9.03 21.83
CA ALA A 1 -14.82 10.00 20.91
C ALA A 1 -13.92 10.14 19.69
N TRP A 2 -14.50 10.15 18.50
CA TRP A 2 -13.80 10.38 17.25
C TRP A 2 -13.58 11.89 17.09
N ASN A 3 -12.31 12.31 16.95
CA ASN A 3 -12.00 13.71 16.65
C ASN A 3 -12.06 13.92 15.14
N ALA A 4 -12.73 15.01 14.72
CA ALA A 4 -12.71 15.42 13.33
C ALA A 4 -11.29 15.85 12.94
N SER A 5 -10.78 15.33 11.83
CA SER A 5 -9.49 15.74 11.26
C SER A 5 -9.72 16.86 10.23
N ARG A 6 -8.95 17.94 10.35
CA ARG A 6 -8.91 19.03 9.36
C ARG A 6 -7.58 18.95 8.61
N LYS A 7 -7.65 19.09 7.30
CA LYS A 7 -6.45 19.12 6.44
C LYS A 7 -6.45 20.37 5.56
N MET A 8 -5.36 21.11 5.62
CA MET A 8 -5.02 22.17 4.66
C MET A 8 -3.80 21.71 3.86
N GLN A 9 -3.83 21.85 2.54
CA GLN A 9 -2.77 21.36 1.68
C GLN A 9 -2.51 22.32 0.53
N VAL A 10 -1.22 22.53 0.24
CA VAL A 10 -0.73 23.17 -0.99
C VAL A 10 0.03 22.12 -1.78
N ARG A 11 -0.20 22.09 -3.09
CA ARG A 11 0.45 21.16 -4.01
C ARG A 11 0.95 21.92 -5.24
N GLY A 12 2.18 21.62 -5.64
CA GLY A 12 2.77 22.07 -6.91
C GLY A 12 3.36 20.89 -7.66
N GLY A 13 3.31 20.91 -8.97
CA GLY A 13 3.82 19.80 -9.77
C GLY A 13 3.92 20.14 -11.25
N VAL A 14 4.51 19.21 -11.98
CA VAL A 14 4.69 19.27 -13.43
C VAL A 14 4.25 17.93 -14.03
N LYS A 15 3.53 18.01 -15.14
CA LYS A 15 3.07 16.87 -15.92
C LYS A 15 3.32 17.12 -17.37
N GLY A 16 3.76 16.11 -18.11
CA GLY A 16 4.06 16.25 -19.52
C GLY A 16 4.48 14.96 -20.19
N ASN A 17 5.00 15.11 -21.39
CA ASN A 17 5.50 14.02 -22.20
C ASN A 17 6.98 14.27 -22.50
N PHE A 18 7.85 13.30 -22.21
CA PHE A 18 9.23 13.31 -22.72
C PHE A 18 9.26 12.99 -24.21
N THR A 19 8.39 12.08 -24.63
CA THR A 19 8.18 11.67 -26.02
C THR A 19 6.68 11.37 -26.24
N PRO A 20 6.20 11.14 -27.47
CA PRO A 20 4.81 10.72 -27.71
C PRO A 20 4.39 9.44 -26.98
N ARG A 21 5.38 8.65 -26.51
CA ARG A 21 5.15 7.38 -25.82
C ARG A 21 5.57 7.39 -24.35
N ALA A 22 6.23 8.44 -23.86
CA ALA A 22 6.73 8.54 -22.50
C ALA A 22 6.09 9.73 -21.80
N THR A 23 5.34 9.48 -20.76
CA THR A 23 4.68 10.49 -19.91
C THR A 23 5.30 10.55 -18.54
N PHE A 24 5.23 11.70 -17.91
CA PHE A 24 5.64 11.89 -16.52
C PHE A 24 4.64 12.76 -15.77
N ASP A 25 4.55 12.52 -14.47
CA ASP A 25 3.81 13.33 -13.50
C ASP A 25 4.62 13.40 -12.20
N PHE A 26 5.06 14.60 -11.83
CA PHE A 26 5.79 14.84 -10.59
C PHE A 26 5.11 15.92 -9.79
N PHE A 27 4.93 15.68 -8.49
CA PHE A 27 4.46 16.72 -7.62
C PHE A 27 5.07 16.66 -6.22
N VAL A 28 5.03 17.79 -5.55
CA VAL A 28 5.28 17.90 -4.12
C VAL A 28 4.11 18.61 -3.48
N ALA A 29 3.66 18.11 -2.34
CA ALA A 29 2.58 18.67 -1.55
C ALA A 29 3.03 18.86 -0.11
N TYR A 30 2.70 20.01 0.46
CA TYR A 30 2.83 20.28 1.90
C TYR A 30 1.45 20.38 2.52
N ALA A 31 1.24 19.69 3.62
CA ALA A 31 -0.05 19.64 4.30
C ALA A 31 0.11 19.84 5.80
N LEU A 32 -0.79 20.64 6.37
CA LEU A 32 -1.05 20.73 7.80
C LEU A 32 -2.28 19.87 8.09
N VAL A 33 -2.14 18.92 8.99
CA VAL A 33 -3.20 18.00 9.37
C VAL A 33 -3.43 18.09 10.88
N ASP A 34 -4.54 18.71 11.27
CA ASP A 34 -4.97 18.75 12.66
C ASP A 34 -5.65 17.43 13.03
N SER A 35 -5.32 16.91 14.20
CA SER A 35 -5.90 15.66 14.73
C SER A 35 -5.75 14.47 13.76
N MET A 36 -4.56 14.32 13.16
CA MET A 36 -4.26 13.13 12.37
C MET A 36 -4.24 11.91 13.29
N HIS A 37 -4.98 10.88 12.93
CA HIS A 37 -5.05 9.65 13.71
C HIS A 37 -3.97 8.65 13.31
N PHE A 38 -3.45 7.94 14.31
CA PHE A 38 -2.53 6.82 14.15
C PHE A 38 -3.05 5.63 14.94
N TRP A 39 -3.02 4.47 14.34
CA TRP A 39 -3.32 3.21 15.02
C TRP A 39 -2.11 2.78 15.83
N VAL A 40 -2.33 2.35 17.05
CA VAL A 40 -1.28 1.83 17.93
C VAL A 40 -1.74 0.53 18.58
N ASN A 41 -0.81 -0.38 18.79
CA ASN A 41 -1.07 -1.58 19.56
C ASN A 41 -0.92 -1.23 21.05
N ASN A 42 -1.92 -1.56 21.83
CA ASN A 42 -1.88 -1.46 23.28
C ASN A 42 -1.83 -2.88 23.87
N ARG A 43 -1.06 -3.05 24.94
CA ARG A 43 -1.09 -4.28 25.72
C ARG A 43 -2.40 -4.34 26.51
N LEU A 44 -3.18 -5.39 26.32
CA LEU A 44 -4.31 -5.65 27.19
C LEU A 44 -3.78 -6.09 28.56
N THR A 45 -4.08 -5.30 29.57
CA THR A 45 -3.69 -5.56 30.96
C THR A 45 -4.67 -6.47 31.72
N VAL A 46 -5.67 -7.00 31.02
CA VAL A 46 -6.62 -7.94 31.64
C VAL A 46 -5.97 -9.31 31.67
N PRO A 47 -5.57 -9.83 32.85
CA PRO A 47 -5.09 -11.19 32.95
C PRO A 47 -6.28 -12.12 32.70
N VAL A 48 -6.33 -12.74 31.53
CA VAL A 48 -7.23 -13.86 31.32
C VAL A 48 -6.63 -15.04 32.05
N THR A 49 -7.05 -15.25 33.31
CA THR A 49 -6.69 -16.42 34.07
C THR A 49 -7.52 -17.58 33.54
N LEU A 50 -7.08 -18.19 32.45
CA LEU A 50 -7.51 -19.54 32.12
C LEU A 50 -6.90 -20.50 33.15
N LEU A 51 -7.54 -21.63 33.40
CA LEU A 51 -7.20 -22.70 34.35
C LEU A 51 -5.72 -23.21 34.28
N THR A 52 -4.94 -22.71 33.37
CA THR A 52 -3.49 -22.89 33.28
C THR A 52 -2.80 -21.59 33.72
N ARG A 53 -1.82 -21.69 34.59
CA ARG A 53 -1.05 -20.58 35.21
C ARG A 53 -0.41 -19.56 34.25
N ASP A 54 -0.72 -19.59 32.97
CA ASP A 54 -0.15 -18.73 31.95
C ASP A 54 -0.98 -17.46 31.76
N THR A 55 -0.33 -16.32 31.93
CA THR A 55 -0.91 -15.02 31.65
C THR A 55 -0.86 -14.77 30.12
N ILE A 56 -1.99 -14.87 29.45
CA ILE A 56 -2.09 -14.54 28.04
C ILE A 56 -2.19 -13.01 27.90
N TYR A 57 -1.21 -12.41 27.26
CA TYR A 57 -1.26 -11.00 26.90
C TYR A 57 -1.97 -10.84 25.57
N GLY A 58 -3.11 -10.18 25.55
CA GLY A 58 -3.78 -9.75 24.34
C GLY A 58 -3.21 -8.40 23.85
N SER A 59 -3.46 -8.09 22.60
CA SER A 59 -3.25 -6.75 22.03
C SER A 59 -4.59 -6.16 21.61
N ASP A 60 -4.76 -4.87 21.82
CA ASP A 60 -5.90 -4.09 21.34
C ASP A 60 -5.40 -2.92 20.52
N PHE A 61 -6.19 -2.50 19.53
CA PHE A 61 -5.90 -1.30 18.75
C PHE A 61 -6.48 -0.07 19.42
N GLY A 62 -5.60 0.87 19.72
CA GLY A 62 -5.97 2.22 20.14
C GLY A 62 -5.76 3.23 19.04
N LEU A 63 -6.36 4.41 19.24
CA LEU A 63 -6.13 5.58 18.40
C LEU A 63 -5.39 6.64 19.19
N VAL A 64 -4.32 7.16 18.61
CA VAL A 64 -3.66 8.39 19.08
C VAL A 64 -3.76 9.46 18.01
N TYR A 65 -3.82 10.72 18.45
CA TYR A 65 -4.00 11.85 17.57
C TYR A 65 -2.87 12.84 17.72
N ASP A 66 -2.41 13.40 16.61
CA ASP A 66 -1.40 14.46 16.60
C ASP A 66 -1.68 15.49 15.51
N ASN A 67 -1.14 16.69 15.70
CA ASN A 67 -1.08 17.71 14.66
C ASN A 67 0.21 17.53 13.87
N VAL A 68 0.09 17.27 12.59
CA VAL A 68 1.17 16.81 11.73
C VAL A 68 1.42 17.77 10.58
N GLU A 69 2.67 18.13 10.38
CA GLU A 69 3.14 18.71 9.12
C GLU A 69 3.62 17.57 8.23
N ARG A 70 3.05 17.45 7.02
CA ARG A 70 3.36 16.35 6.11
C ARG A 70 3.85 16.88 4.77
N VAL A 71 5.01 16.44 4.35
CA VAL A 71 5.48 16.55 2.97
C VAL A 71 5.16 15.26 2.23
N HIS A 72 4.64 15.37 1.03
CA HIS A 72 4.40 14.24 0.12
C HIS A 72 4.99 14.58 -1.24
N ALA A 73 5.94 13.80 -1.68
CA ALA A 73 6.48 13.85 -3.03
C ALA A 73 6.04 12.60 -3.79
N ARG A 74 5.63 12.76 -5.05
CA ARG A 74 5.27 11.67 -5.94
C ARG A 74 5.88 11.89 -7.30
N GLY A 75 6.41 10.81 -7.87
CA GLY A 75 6.86 10.73 -9.24
C GLY A 75 6.23 9.54 -9.93
N GLU A 76 5.72 9.76 -11.15
CA GLU A 76 5.22 8.72 -12.02
C GLU A 76 5.85 8.86 -13.39
N ILE A 77 6.30 7.76 -13.96
CA ILE A 77 6.76 7.67 -15.36
C ILE A 77 6.04 6.49 -15.98
N ALA A 78 5.41 6.71 -17.13
CA ALA A 78 4.80 5.66 -17.92
C ALA A 78 5.36 5.68 -19.35
N TYR A 79 5.62 4.49 -19.88
CA TYR A 79 6.22 4.32 -21.19
C TYR A 79 5.50 3.24 -22.00
N GLY A 80 4.89 3.65 -23.11
CA GLY A 80 4.33 2.76 -24.12
C GLY A 80 5.43 2.28 -25.06
N VAL A 81 6.04 1.14 -24.75
CA VAL A 81 7.14 0.55 -25.55
C VAL A 81 6.65 0.23 -26.96
N SER A 82 5.42 -0.29 -27.06
CA SER A 82 4.76 -0.61 -28.32
C SER A 82 3.23 -0.60 -28.16
N GLU A 83 2.49 -0.83 -29.24
CA GLU A 83 1.02 -1.03 -29.16
C GLU A 83 0.61 -2.28 -28.33
N ARG A 84 1.57 -3.07 -27.93
CA ARG A 84 1.35 -4.33 -27.20
C ARG A 84 1.93 -4.34 -25.81
N PHE A 85 2.81 -3.41 -25.48
CA PHE A 85 3.57 -3.45 -24.26
C PHE A 85 3.68 -2.06 -23.65
N ASP A 86 3.15 -1.91 -22.46
CA ASP A 86 3.20 -0.72 -21.63
C ASP A 86 3.87 -1.02 -20.30
N CYS A 87 4.64 -0.10 -19.77
CA CYS A 87 5.20 -0.18 -18.44
C CYS A 87 5.16 1.17 -17.73
N GLY A 88 5.16 1.14 -16.43
CA GLY A 88 5.16 2.36 -15.62
C GLY A 88 5.69 2.11 -14.22
N VAL A 89 6.23 3.16 -13.65
CA VAL A 89 6.72 3.19 -12.27
C VAL A 89 6.14 4.42 -11.58
N GLU A 90 5.60 4.22 -10.40
CA GLU A 90 5.11 5.25 -9.50
C GLU A 90 5.87 5.14 -8.18
N VAL A 91 6.35 6.24 -7.64
CA VAL A 91 7.02 6.31 -6.36
C VAL A 91 6.41 7.44 -5.55
N ASP A 92 5.96 7.13 -4.35
CA ASP A 92 5.52 8.08 -3.34
C ASP A 92 6.53 8.12 -2.19
N TYR A 93 6.77 9.29 -1.66
CA TYR A 93 7.55 9.51 -0.45
C TYR A 93 6.82 10.46 0.49
N TRP A 94 6.75 10.11 1.77
CA TRP A 94 6.13 10.92 2.81
C TRP A 94 7.12 11.20 3.94
N HIS A 95 7.18 12.45 4.34
CA HIS A 95 7.85 12.88 5.55
C HIS A 95 6.83 13.47 6.53
N TYR A 96 6.86 12.99 7.78
CA TYR A 96 5.94 13.40 8.83
C TYR A 96 6.70 14.11 9.94
N LYS A 97 6.37 15.38 10.19
CA LYS A 97 6.84 16.12 11.36
C LYS A 97 5.73 16.13 12.40
N LEU A 98 5.96 15.41 13.47
CA LEU A 98 5.02 15.12 14.54
C LEU A 98 5.25 16.09 15.71
N ARG A 99 4.22 16.36 16.53
CA ARG A 99 4.32 17.27 17.69
C ARG A 99 4.28 16.54 19.03
N LYS A 100 3.45 15.50 19.16
CA LYS A 100 3.20 14.77 20.42
C LYS A 100 3.65 13.33 20.37
N VAL A 101 3.37 12.65 19.26
CA VAL A 101 3.74 11.24 19.10
C VAL A 101 5.17 11.10 18.58
N SER A 102 5.88 10.08 18.99
CA SER A 102 7.28 9.86 18.61
C SER A 102 7.47 9.40 17.15
N HIS A 103 6.48 8.67 16.62
CA HIS A 103 6.53 8.08 15.26
C HIS A 103 5.16 8.17 14.59
N ALA A 104 5.17 8.23 13.26
CA ALA A 104 3.96 8.13 12.44
C ALA A 104 3.51 6.66 12.36
N TRP A 105 2.97 6.15 13.46
CA TRP A 105 2.67 4.75 13.65
C TRP A 105 1.88 4.14 12.48
N HIS A 106 2.37 3.01 11.94
CA HIS A 106 1.83 2.26 10.81
C HIS A 106 1.65 3.08 9.52
N ARG A 107 2.33 4.23 9.41
CA ARG A 107 2.32 5.02 8.17
C ARG A 107 3.60 4.76 7.40
N PRO A 108 3.51 4.46 6.10
CA PRO A 108 4.70 4.28 5.29
C PRO A 108 5.43 5.61 5.08
N SER A 109 6.74 5.54 4.96
CA SER A 109 7.58 6.65 4.53
C SER A 109 7.77 6.65 3.01
N TYR A 110 7.67 5.50 2.37
CA TYR A 110 7.74 5.38 0.92
C TYR A 110 6.87 4.23 0.40
N ARG A 111 6.45 4.36 -0.84
CA ARG A 111 5.78 3.34 -1.62
C ARG A 111 6.26 3.40 -3.06
N ALA A 112 6.44 2.27 -3.70
CA ALA A 112 6.68 2.17 -5.12
C ALA A 112 5.74 1.14 -5.75
N VAL A 113 5.25 1.46 -6.95
CA VAL A 113 4.42 0.56 -7.75
C VAL A 113 5.05 0.48 -9.13
N MET A 114 5.35 -0.72 -9.58
CA MET A 114 5.76 -0.98 -10.95
C MET A 114 4.67 -1.81 -11.62
N ARG A 115 4.33 -1.42 -12.85
CA ARG A 115 3.36 -2.12 -13.68
C ARG A 115 3.96 -2.45 -15.03
N ILE A 116 3.61 -3.61 -15.54
CA ILE A 116 3.91 -4.07 -16.90
C ILE A 116 2.64 -4.66 -17.46
N ASP A 117 2.15 -4.14 -18.57
CA ASP A 117 0.97 -4.61 -19.25
C ASP A 117 1.33 -5.07 -20.67
N TYR A 118 0.86 -6.26 -21.01
CA TYR A 118 1.10 -6.89 -22.30
C TYR A 118 -0.21 -7.31 -22.96
N ASN A 119 -0.37 -6.93 -24.24
CA ASN A 119 -1.54 -7.24 -25.04
C ASN A 119 -1.13 -7.97 -26.33
N LEU A 120 -1.31 -9.27 -26.38
CA LEU A 120 -1.02 -10.08 -27.56
C LEU A 120 -2.28 -10.20 -28.43
N ARG A 121 -2.23 -9.56 -29.60
CA ARG A 121 -3.25 -9.67 -30.67
C ARG A 121 -4.68 -9.39 -30.18
N ARG A 122 -4.86 -8.59 -29.12
CA ARG A 122 -6.15 -8.32 -28.45
C ARG A 122 -6.87 -9.59 -27.93
N LYS A 123 -6.13 -10.70 -27.80
CA LYS A 123 -6.64 -11.99 -27.28
C LYS A 123 -6.09 -12.32 -25.91
N VAL A 124 -4.79 -12.12 -25.69
CA VAL A 124 -4.16 -12.36 -24.39
C VAL A 124 -3.80 -11.01 -23.81
N PHE A 125 -4.26 -10.75 -22.60
CA PHE A 125 -3.90 -9.59 -21.79
C PHE A 125 -3.21 -10.11 -20.54
N ALA A 126 -1.99 -9.71 -20.31
CA ALA A 126 -1.23 -10.07 -19.13
C ALA A 126 -0.74 -8.81 -18.43
N GLY A 127 -0.86 -8.76 -17.11
CA GLY A 127 -0.39 -7.66 -16.26
C GLY A 127 0.45 -8.19 -15.12
N LEU A 128 1.61 -7.58 -14.89
CA LEU A 128 2.49 -7.84 -13.77
C LEU A 128 2.62 -6.55 -12.94
N TYR A 129 2.34 -6.64 -11.65
CA TYR A 129 2.33 -5.50 -10.73
C TYR A 129 3.18 -5.83 -9.51
N LEU A 130 4.21 -5.02 -9.28
CA LEU A 130 5.03 -5.09 -8.08
C LEU A 130 4.70 -3.89 -7.19
N TYR A 131 4.30 -4.16 -5.96
CA TYR A 131 4.08 -3.17 -4.91
C TYR A 131 5.18 -3.28 -3.86
N LEU A 132 5.73 -2.14 -3.50
CA LEU A 132 6.72 -2.01 -2.43
C LEU A 132 6.26 -0.91 -1.48
N GLU A 133 6.32 -1.16 -0.17
CA GLU A 133 5.99 -0.16 0.85
C GLU A 133 6.90 -0.38 2.06
N GLY A 134 7.43 0.70 2.64
CA GLY A 134 8.32 0.57 3.78
C GLY A 134 8.48 1.84 4.61
N GLY A 135 9.36 1.75 5.62
CA GLY A 135 9.53 2.79 6.62
C GLY A 135 8.35 2.90 7.58
N GLN A 136 7.58 1.82 7.73
CA GLN A 136 6.50 1.73 8.71
C GLN A 136 7.05 1.32 10.06
N VAL A 137 6.70 2.06 11.09
CA VAL A 137 7.05 1.75 12.48
C VAL A 137 5.78 1.47 13.26
N ALA A 138 5.74 0.35 13.96
CA ALA A 138 4.67 0.00 14.88
C ALA A 138 5.07 0.32 16.33
N ARG A 139 4.09 0.57 17.17
CA ARG A 139 4.28 0.61 18.59
C ARG A 139 4.19 -0.83 19.13
N GLY A 140 5.28 -1.35 19.69
CA GLY A 140 5.30 -2.64 20.37
C GLY A 140 4.48 -2.62 21.66
N LEU A 141 4.18 -3.79 22.19
CA LEU A 141 3.35 -3.95 23.40
C LEU A 141 3.97 -3.28 24.65
N ASN A 142 5.27 -3.10 24.67
CA ASN A 142 5.97 -2.39 25.75
C ASN A 142 6.16 -0.90 25.48
N GLY A 143 5.66 -0.40 24.32
CA GLY A 143 5.81 0.99 23.90
C GLY A 143 7.00 1.26 22.99
N ASP A 144 7.90 0.30 22.79
CA ASP A 144 9.08 0.44 21.94
C ASP A 144 8.73 0.49 20.47
N PRO A 145 9.49 1.24 19.64
CA PRO A 145 9.30 1.26 18.20
C PRO A 145 9.78 -0.05 17.58
N ILE A 146 8.95 -0.64 16.73
CA ILE A 146 9.26 -1.87 15.98
C ILE A 146 9.17 -1.52 14.48
N ASP A 147 10.27 -1.70 13.77
CA ASP A 147 10.29 -1.59 12.31
C ASP A 147 9.57 -2.80 11.68
N LEU A 148 8.58 -2.55 10.85
CA LEU A 148 7.84 -3.59 10.15
C LEU A 148 8.55 -4.09 8.88
N GLY A 149 9.69 -3.48 8.53
CA GLY A 149 10.45 -3.85 7.34
C GLY A 149 9.85 -3.33 6.04
N VAL A 150 10.20 -3.99 4.95
CA VAL A 150 9.67 -3.67 3.62
C VAL A 150 8.63 -4.70 3.23
N ASN A 151 7.42 -4.21 2.98
CA ASN A 151 6.33 -4.99 2.43
C ASN A 151 6.44 -5.01 0.92
N TYR A 152 6.38 -6.18 0.29
CA TYR A 152 6.38 -6.31 -1.16
C TYR A 152 5.35 -7.35 -1.59
N ASP A 153 4.69 -7.06 -2.71
CA ASP A 153 3.63 -7.90 -3.26
C ASP A 153 3.75 -7.93 -4.78
N LEU A 154 3.96 -9.12 -5.34
CA LEU A 154 4.04 -9.35 -6.78
C LEU A 154 2.76 -10.03 -7.24
N ASN A 155 2.02 -9.35 -8.12
CA ASN A 155 0.72 -9.80 -8.63
C ASN A 155 0.80 -10.03 -10.12
N LEU A 156 0.20 -11.11 -10.57
CA LEU A 156 0.08 -11.47 -11.98
C LEU A 156 -1.40 -11.64 -12.32
N ASN A 157 -1.85 -11.01 -13.39
CA ASN A 157 -3.13 -11.31 -13.99
C ASN A 157 -2.96 -11.71 -15.46
N VAL A 158 -3.76 -12.66 -15.90
CA VAL A 158 -3.81 -13.08 -17.31
C VAL A 158 -5.28 -13.26 -17.69
N ARG A 159 -5.67 -12.62 -18.79
CA ARG A 159 -7.00 -12.80 -19.38
C ARG A 159 -6.86 -13.29 -20.81
N TYR A 160 -7.59 -14.34 -21.15
CA TYR A 160 -7.71 -14.82 -22.51
C TYR A 160 -9.12 -14.55 -23.04
N ARG A 161 -9.21 -13.83 -24.15
CA ARG A 161 -10.45 -13.52 -24.85
C ARG A 161 -10.68 -14.55 -25.96
N PHE A 162 -11.65 -15.45 -25.75
CA PHE A 162 -12.04 -16.44 -26.75
C PHE A 162 -12.85 -15.81 -27.88
N THR A 163 -13.86 -14.99 -27.49
CA THR A 163 -14.75 -14.23 -28.40
C THR A 163 -14.90 -12.79 -27.88
N GLN A 164 -15.67 -11.97 -28.59
CA GLN A 164 -15.99 -10.62 -28.10
C GLN A 164 -16.82 -10.66 -26.80
N SER A 165 -17.65 -11.69 -26.64
CA SER A 165 -18.56 -11.83 -25.49
C SER A 165 -18.04 -12.78 -24.41
N PHE A 166 -16.96 -13.53 -24.65
CA PHE A 166 -16.50 -14.56 -23.72
C PHE A 166 -14.98 -14.48 -23.48
N SER A 167 -14.61 -14.43 -22.21
CA SER A 167 -13.21 -14.49 -21.78
C SER A 167 -13.05 -15.27 -20.47
N ALA A 168 -11.88 -15.86 -20.25
CA ALA A 168 -11.48 -16.40 -18.97
C ALA A 168 -10.27 -15.62 -18.42
N PHE A 169 -10.13 -15.62 -17.10
CA PHE A 169 -8.98 -14.99 -16.46
C PHE A 169 -8.43 -15.83 -15.31
N ALA A 170 -7.14 -15.65 -15.07
CA ALA A 170 -6.43 -16.12 -13.90
C ALA A 170 -5.76 -14.91 -13.24
N GLU A 171 -5.84 -14.82 -11.93
CA GLU A 171 -5.18 -13.81 -11.12
C GLU A 171 -4.43 -14.49 -9.98
N VAL A 172 -3.18 -14.10 -9.78
CA VAL A 172 -2.36 -14.55 -8.67
C VAL A 172 -1.90 -13.31 -7.90
N ARG A 173 -2.18 -13.27 -6.60
CA ARG A 173 -1.72 -12.25 -5.68
C ARG A 173 -0.66 -12.82 -4.75
N ASN A 174 0.29 -11.98 -4.41
CA ASN A 174 1.45 -12.33 -3.61
C ASN A 174 2.12 -13.61 -4.13
N LEU A 175 2.53 -13.57 -5.40
CA LEU A 175 3.18 -14.68 -6.12
C LEU A 175 4.42 -15.20 -5.40
N LEU A 176 5.13 -14.33 -4.68
CA LEU A 176 6.33 -14.66 -3.92
C LEU A 176 6.02 -15.26 -2.55
N ALA A 177 4.73 -15.38 -2.18
CA ALA A 177 4.27 -15.83 -0.87
C ALA A 177 4.94 -15.10 0.31
N ALA A 178 5.32 -13.83 0.08
CA ALA A 178 5.98 -13.00 1.08
C ALA A 178 5.10 -12.85 2.32
N ARG A 179 5.73 -12.93 3.48
CA ARG A 179 5.07 -12.65 4.76
C ARG A 179 5.40 -11.24 5.19
N HIS A 180 4.40 -10.43 5.37
CA HIS A 180 4.54 -9.09 5.90
C HIS A 180 3.33 -8.72 6.75
N ASP A 181 3.53 -7.83 7.69
CA ASP A 181 2.52 -7.34 8.60
C ASP A 181 2.14 -5.92 8.19
N THR A 182 0.87 -5.68 7.87
CA THR A 182 0.36 -4.31 7.67
C THR A 182 0.26 -3.57 9.00
N TYR A 183 -0.11 -4.30 10.03
CA TYR A 183 -0.11 -3.86 11.42
C TYR A 183 0.66 -4.89 12.24
N TYR A 184 1.40 -4.43 13.23
CA TYR A 184 2.15 -5.32 14.11
C TYR A 184 1.27 -6.46 14.66
N LEU A 185 1.72 -7.71 14.51
CA LEU A 185 1.02 -8.96 14.83
C LEU A 185 -0.19 -9.30 13.94
N TYR A 186 -0.41 -8.56 12.84
CA TYR A 186 -1.49 -8.85 11.89
C TYR A 186 -0.94 -9.10 10.50
N PRO A 187 -0.52 -10.35 10.22
CA PRO A 187 0.05 -10.71 8.93
C PRO A 187 -1.00 -10.65 7.83
N GLN A 188 -0.59 -10.17 6.68
CA GLN A 188 -1.40 -10.22 5.47
C GLN A 188 -1.51 -11.66 4.94
N ARG A 189 -2.51 -11.86 4.08
CA ARG A 189 -2.67 -13.12 3.37
C ARG A 189 -1.48 -13.33 2.45
N ARG A 190 -0.93 -14.54 2.48
CA ARG A 190 0.13 -14.95 1.58
C ARG A 190 -0.43 -15.17 0.16
N PHE A 191 0.11 -16.12 -0.55
CA PHE A 191 -0.34 -16.50 -1.89
C PHE A 191 -1.86 -16.67 -1.99
N GLN A 192 -2.45 -16.07 -3.04
CA GLN A 192 -3.87 -16.22 -3.37
C GLN A 192 -3.98 -16.39 -4.89
N GLY A 193 -4.85 -17.32 -5.31
CA GLY A 193 -5.13 -17.57 -6.72
C GLY A 193 -6.63 -17.47 -7.00
N TYR A 194 -6.99 -16.87 -8.12
CA TYR A 194 -8.36 -16.71 -8.59
C TYR A 194 -8.45 -17.14 -10.03
N LEU A 195 -9.53 -17.84 -10.35
CA LEU A 195 -9.89 -18.19 -11.72
C LEU A 195 -11.34 -17.79 -11.97
N GLY A 196 -11.64 -17.32 -13.17
CA GLY A 196 -12.99 -16.92 -13.48
C GLY A 196 -13.24 -16.76 -14.98
N ILE A 197 -14.52 -16.60 -15.29
CA ILE A 197 -15.02 -16.33 -16.64
C ILE A 197 -15.79 -15.02 -16.66
N VAL A 198 -15.75 -14.32 -17.79
CA VAL A 198 -16.54 -13.10 -18.01
C VAL A 198 -17.35 -13.27 -19.29
N MET A 199 -18.66 -13.09 -19.18
CA MET A 199 -19.59 -13.09 -20.31
C MET A 199 -20.24 -11.71 -20.42
N HIS A 200 -20.34 -11.21 -21.65
CA HIS A 200 -21.08 -9.99 -22.00
C HIS A 200 -22.25 -10.40 -22.86
N PHE A 201 -23.45 -10.01 -22.45
CA PHE A 201 -24.72 -10.24 -23.16
C PHE A 201 -25.14 -9.01 -23.93
#